data_2b4edd40cbe80d304e0dcd624b6b8fe2
#
_entry.id   2b4edd40cbe80d304e0dcd624b6b8fe2
#
_cell.length_a   1.000
_cell.length_b   1.000
_cell.length_c   1.000
_cell.angle_alpha   90.00
_cell.angle_beta   90.00
_cell.angle_gamma   90.00
#
_symmetry.space_group_name_H-M   'P 1'
#
loop_
_entity.id
_entity.type
_entity.pdbx_description
1 polymer ?
#
loop_
_entity_poly.entity_id
_entity_poly.type
_entity_poly.pdbx_seq_one_letter_code
_entity_poly.pdbx_strand_id
1 'polypeptide(L)'
;DFFSTDIRIAHALLKSKYPIQSIGSTYKIAKRTWNKKNEKAKTFQYVEIGAIDPIKGITGAKEISVSKAPSRATQIIKENDLIIGTTRPYLKKFAMVDLEHHNNICSSGFTVFEPSKDYHLPFLMQFLKCTHGVEQLKNKMTGGLYPAITEGGLKEVRLPFPEVATQQLIMEKVNEKKKSIIASKIEADKVLKDAQAEFEKIIFDHYED
;
A
#
# COMPACT_ATOMS: atom_id res chain seq x y z
N ASP A 1 24.06 -8.75 10.21
CA ASP A 1 23.59 -7.81 11.25
C ASP A 1 22.10 -7.87 11.55
N PHE A 2 21.55 -9.08 11.52
CA PHE A 2 20.13 -9.33 11.80
C PHE A 2 19.76 -8.88 13.23
N PHE A 3 20.57 -9.21 14.22
CA PHE A 3 20.36 -8.82 15.62
C PHE A 3 20.40 -7.30 15.87
N SER A 4 21.19 -6.53 15.12
CA SER A 4 21.27 -5.08 15.28
C SER A 4 20.00 -4.36 14.84
N THR A 5 19.27 -4.91 13.86
CA THR A 5 18.02 -4.33 13.34
C THR A 5 16.87 -4.56 14.32
N ASP A 6 16.74 -5.77 14.87
CA ASP A 6 15.70 -6.09 15.86
C ASP A 6 15.87 -5.27 17.15
N ILE A 7 17.10 -5.08 17.63
CA ILE A 7 17.40 -4.23 18.78
C ILE A 7 17.02 -2.77 18.51
N ARG A 8 17.32 -2.24 17.32
CA ARG A 8 16.94 -0.87 16.95
C ARG A 8 15.44 -0.68 16.88
N ILE A 9 14.71 -1.66 16.32
CA ILE A 9 13.23 -1.62 16.26
C ILE A 9 12.67 -1.67 17.68
N ALA A 10 13.10 -2.61 18.50
CA ALA A 10 12.66 -2.73 19.89
C ALA A 10 12.90 -1.46 20.68
N HIS A 11 14.09 -0.88 20.56
CA HIS A 11 14.46 0.38 21.22
C HIS A 11 13.62 1.57 20.74
N ALA A 12 13.33 1.66 19.45
CA ALA A 12 12.45 2.70 18.92
C ALA A 12 11.01 2.57 19.41
N LEU A 13 10.48 1.34 19.50
CA LEU A 13 9.17 1.06 20.05
C LEU A 13 9.08 1.41 21.54
N LEU A 14 10.13 1.05 22.31
CA LEU A 14 10.21 1.39 23.75
C LEU A 14 10.26 2.89 24.02
N LYS A 15 10.80 3.70 23.08
CA LYS A 15 10.81 5.16 23.18
C LYS A 15 9.52 5.84 22.72
N SER A 16 8.55 5.07 22.26
CA SER A 16 7.28 5.64 21.84
C SER A 16 6.54 6.26 23.03
N LYS A 17 5.99 7.47 22.84
CA LYS A 17 5.08 8.10 23.79
C LYS A 17 3.66 7.52 23.77
N TYR A 18 3.39 6.61 22.83
CA TYR A 18 2.09 5.97 22.68
C TYR A 18 2.17 4.48 23.06
N PRO A 19 1.08 3.88 23.54
CA PRO A 19 1.02 2.44 23.78
C PRO A 19 1.42 1.65 22.53
N ILE A 20 2.14 0.54 22.73
CA ILE A 20 2.52 -0.36 21.64
C ILE A 20 1.50 -1.47 21.56
N GLN A 21 0.90 -1.62 20.38
CA GLN A 21 -0.05 -2.68 20.07
C GLN A 21 0.43 -3.54 18.89
N SER A 22 -0.09 -4.75 18.77
CA SER A 22 0.13 -5.57 17.58
C SER A 22 -0.99 -5.32 16.55
N ILE A 23 -0.70 -5.53 15.27
CA ILE A 23 -1.74 -5.43 14.23
C ILE A 23 -2.89 -6.40 14.53
N GLY A 24 -2.57 -7.62 14.94
CA GLY A 24 -3.59 -8.65 15.21
C GLY A 24 -4.50 -8.36 16.40
N SER A 25 -4.07 -7.52 17.36
CA SER A 25 -4.90 -7.13 18.51
C SER A 25 -5.83 -5.96 18.23
N THR A 26 -5.57 -5.17 17.17
CA THR A 26 -6.24 -3.89 16.93
C THR A 26 -6.97 -3.81 15.61
N TYR A 27 -6.40 -4.34 14.54
CA TYR A 27 -6.96 -4.19 13.18
C TYR A 27 -7.69 -5.46 12.73
N LYS A 28 -8.82 -5.28 12.07
CA LYS A 28 -9.64 -6.37 11.57
C LYS A 28 -9.29 -6.72 10.12
N ILE A 29 -9.01 -8.00 9.88
CA ILE A 29 -8.82 -8.54 8.54
C ILE A 29 -10.19 -8.93 7.98
N ALA A 30 -10.49 -8.44 6.79
CA ALA A 30 -11.70 -8.78 6.08
C ALA A 30 -11.70 -10.27 5.67
N LYS A 31 -12.86 -10.92 5.86
CA LYS A 31 -13.06 -12.33 5.49
C LYS A 31 -14.06 -12.46 4.34
N ARG A 32 -14.04 -11.52 3.40
CA ARG A 32 -14.92 -11.51 2.24
C ARG A 32 -14.28 -12.34 1.12
N THR A 33 -14.78 -13.55 0.93
CA THR A 33 -14.29 -14.47 -0.10
C THR A 33 -15.14 -14.36 -1.37
N TRP A 34 -14.47 -14.48 -2.53
CA TRP A 34 -15.10 -14.65 -3.82
C TRP A 34 -14.87 -16.07 -4.35
N ASN A 35 -15.91 -16.64 -4.95
CA ASN A 35 -15.82 -17.95 -5.58
C ASN A 35 -16.48 -17.89 -6.96
N LYS A 36 -15.69 -18.16 -8.01
CA LYS A 36 -16.17 -18.17 -9.41
C LYS A 36 -17.36 -19.10 -9.67
N LYS A 37 -17.54 -20.15 -8.88
CA LYS A 37 -18.66 -21.08 -9.03
C LYS A 37 -20.01 -20.45 -8.66
N ASN A 38 -20.00 -19.43 -7.82
CA ASN A 38 -21.18 -18.72 -7.34
C ASN A 38 -21.41 -17.40 -8.08
N GLU A 39 -20.47 -17.02 -8.99
CA GLU A 39 -20.55 -15.77 -9.73
C GLU A 39 -21.57 -15.88 -10.87
N LYS A 40 -22.49 -14.91 -10.93
CA LYS A 40 -23.52 -14.82 -11.96
C LYS A 40 -23.13 -13.95 -13.15
N ALA A 41 -22.17 -13.04 -12.94
CA ALA A 41 -21.66 -12.19 -13.99
C ALA A 41 -20.77 -12.98 -14.97
N LYS A 42 -20.66 -12.50 -16.20
CA LYS A 42 -19.78 -13.11 -17.21
C LYS A 42 -18.33 -12.70 -17.02
N THR A 43 -18.10 -11.47 -16.51
CA THR A 43 -16.78 -10.88 -16.28
C THR A 43 -16.73 -10.25 -14.89
N PHE A 44 -15.52 -9.98 -14.39
CA PHE A 44 -15.27 -9.27 -13.14
C PHE A 44 -13.99 -8.43 -13.27
N GLN A 45 -13.86 -7.41 -12.41
CA GLN A 45 -12.68 -6.58 -12.33
C GLN A 45 -11.68 -7.20 -11.32
N TYR A 46 -10.45 -7.43 -11.76
CA TYR A 46 -9.41 -8.10 -10.98
C TYR A 46 -8.23 -7.19 -10.67
N VAL A 47 -7.93 -7.03 -9.38
CA VAL A 47 -6.76 -6.31 -8.87
C VAL A 47 -5.68 -7.29 -8.46
N GLU A 48 -4.56 -7.27 -9.17
CA GLU A 48 -3.37 -8.06 -8.84
C GLU A 48 -2.27 -7.20 -8.17
N ILE A 49 -1.28 -7.83 -7.54
CA ILE A 49 -0.19 -7.10 -6.85
C ILE A 49 0.58 -6.18 -7.83
N GLY A 50 0.68 -6.59 -9.11
CA GLY A 50 1.29 -5.78 -10.16
C GLY A 50 0.61 -4.44 -10.39
N ALA A 51 -0.71 -4.36 -10.16
CA ALA A 51 -1.50 -3.14 -10.32
C ALA A 51 -1.36 -2.14 -9.16
N ILE A 52 -0.52 -2.40 -8.16
CA ILE A 52 -0.30 -1.47 -7.07
C ILE A 52 0.99 -0.68 -7.30
N ASP A 53 0.86 0.63 -7.36
CA ASP A 53 1.98 1.55 -7.26
C ASP A 53 2.16 2.01 -5.80
N PRO A 54 3.38 1.99 -5.23
CA PRO A 54 3.61 2.37 -3.84
C PRO A 54 3.22 3.82 -3.48
N ILE A 55 3.14 4.70 -4.49
CA ILE A 55 2.82 6.13 -4.31
C ILE A 55 1.38 6.41 -4.73
N LYS A 56 0.98 5.95 -5.93
CA LYS A 56 -0.33 6.23 -6.54
C LYS A 56 -1.45 5.34 -6.00
N GLY A 57 -1.14 4.19 -5.39
CA GLY A 57 -2.13 3.22 -4.95
C GLY A 57 -2.52 2.23 -6.04
N ILE A 58 -3.81 1.89 -6.17
CA ILE A 58 -4.32 1.03 -7.24
C ILE A 58 -4.24 1.81 -8.56
N THR A 59 -3.58 1.26 -9.56
CA THR A 59 -3.39 1.90 -10.87
C THR A 59 -4.30 1.32 -11.95
N GLY A 60 -5.14 0.38 -11.59
CA GLY A 60 -6.16 -0.19 -12.47
C GLY A 60 -6.58 -1.60 -12.06
N ALA A 61 -7.63 -2.07 -12.69
CA ALA A 61 -8.11 -3.44 -12.60
C ALA A 61 -8.23 -4.04 -14.02
N LYS A 62 -8.09 -5.35 -14.11
CA LYS A 62 -8.24 -6.08 -15.39
C LYS A 62 -9.63 -6.67 -15.47
N GLU A 63 -10.35 -6.43 -16.53
CA GLU A 63 -11.57 -7.17 -16.81
C GLU A 63 -11.23 -8.60 -17.24
N ILE A 64 -11.75 -9.58 -16.53
CA ILE A 64 -11.48 -11.00 -16.77
C ILE A 64 -12.79 -11.77 -16.84
N SER A 65 -12.91 -12.67 -17.83
CA SER A 65 -14.01 -13.64 -17.87
C SER A 65 -13.96 -14.57 -16.66
N VAL A 66 -15.09 -14.80 -16.00
CA VAL A 66 -15.22 -15.69 -14.84
C VAL A 66 -14.70 -17.09 -15.14
N SER A 67 -14.92 -17.61 -16.37
CA SER A 67 -14.39 -18.91 -16.79
C SER A 67 -12.86 -18.98 -16.80
N LYS A 68 -12.18 -17.84 -17.03
CA LYS A 68 -10.71 -17.70 -17.06
C LYS A 68 -10.13 -17.12 -15.77
N ALA A 69 -10.92 -17.05 -14.69
CA ALA A 69 -10.50 -16.48 -13.41
C ALA A 69 -9.24 -17.16 -12.89
N PRO A 70 -8.18 -16.41 -12.54
CA PRO A 70 -7.00 -16.95 -11.89
C PRO A 70 -7.37 -17.65 -10.59
N SER A 71 -6.66 -18.72 -10.23
CA SER A 71 -6.87 -19.44 -8.97
C SER A 71 -6.67 -18.55 -7.74
N ARG A 72 -5.91 -17.47 -7.87
CA ARG A 72 -5.67 -16.48 -6.81
C ARG A 72 -6.75 -15.42 -6.69
N ALA A 73 -7.71 -15.31 -7.59
CA ALA A 73 -8.84 -14.39 -7.50
C ALA A 73 -9.84 -14.93 -6.47
N THR A 74 -9.73 -14.48 -5.23
CA THR A 74 -10.46 -15.11 -4.10
C THR A 74 -11.06 -14.15 -3.09
N GLN A 75 -10.76 -12.84 -3.16
CA GLN A 75 -11.17 -11.89 -2.14
C GLN A 75 -11.90 -10.71 -2.75
N ILE A 76 -12.98 -10.26 -2.10
CA ILE A 76 -13.73 -9.05 -2.46
C ILE A 76 -13.17 -7.87 -1.66
N ILE A 77 -12.79 -6.79 -2.34
CA ILE A 77 -12.38 -5.53 -1.73
C ILE A 77 -13.52 -4.51 -1.79
N LYS A 78 -13.56 -3.64 -0.79
CA LYS A 78 -14.55 -2.57 -0.69
C LYS A 78 -13.86 -1.23 -0.51
N GLU A 79 -14.54 -0.17 -0.88
CA GLU A 79 -14.10 1.19 -0.61
C GLU A 79 -13.68 1.36 0.85
N ASN A 80 -12.60 2.10 1.07
CA ASN A 80 -11.96 2.34 2.35
C ASN A 80 -11.28 1.11 3.00
N ASP A 81 -11.23 -0.05 2.34
CA ASP A 81 -10.33 -1.13 2.76
C ASP A 81 -8.86 -0.73 2.54
N LEU A 82 -7.98 -1.32 3.32
CA LEU A 82 -6.53 -1.28 3.07
C LEU A 82 -6.09 -2.65 2.58
N ILE A 83 -5.48 -2.70 1.39
CA ILE A 83 -4.88 -3.93 0.84
C ILE A 83 -3.37 -3.89 0.99
N ILE A 84 -2.80 -4.98 1.52
CA ILE A 84 -1.37 -5.14 1.78
C ILE A 84 -0.85 -6.31 0.95
N GLY A 85 0.00 -6.03 -0.04
CA GLY A 85 0.68 -7.08 -0.80
C GLY A 85 1.62 -7.88 0.10
N THR A 86 1.39 -9.19 0.19
CA THR A 86 2.12 -10.07 1.12
C THR A 86 3.42 -10.60 0.54
N THR A 87 3.55 -10.70 -0.79
CA THR A 87 4.78 -11.10 -1.47
C THR A 87 5.73 -9.91 -1.57
N ARG A 88 6.97 -10.08 -1.11
CA ARG A 88 8.00 -9.03 -1.09
C ARG A 88 7.46 -7.71 -0.49
N PRO A 89 6.94 -7.71 0.75
CA PRO A 89 6.24 -6.55 1.33
C PRO A 89 7.13 -5.31 1.45
N TYR A 90 8.45 -5.46 1.40
CA TYR A 90 9.40 -4.34 1.32
C TYR A 90 9.25 -3.50 0.03
N LEU A 91 8.59 -4.01 -1.00
CA LEU A 91 8.22 -3.23 -2.19
C LEU A 91 7.04 -2.29 -1.93
N LYS A 92 6.44 -2.33 -0.74
CA LYS A 92 5.38 -1.41 -0.27
C LYS A 92 4.14 -1.37 -1.19
N LYS A 93 3.81 -2.50 -1.82
CA LYS A 93 2.60 -2.66 -2.65
C LYS A 93 1.35 -2.65 -1.77
N PHE A 94 1.05 -1.49 -1.18
CA PHE A 94 -0.05 -1.24 -0.24
C PHE A 94 -0.90 -0.10 -0.75
N ALA A 95 -2.23 -0.25 -0.71
CA ALA A 95 -3.16 0.77 -1.20
C ALA A 95 -4.44 0.83 -0.37
N MET A 96 -4.98 2.03 -0.21
CA MET A 96 -6.39 2.19 0.15
C MET A 96 -7.24 1.91 -1.09
N VAL A 97 -8.35 1.24 -0.90
CA VAL A 97 -9.33 0.98 -1.96
C VAL A 97 -10.24 2.19 -2.09
N ASP A 98 -10.29 2.77 -3.27
CA ASP A 98 -11.18 3.87 -3.61
C ASP A 98 -12.55 3.37 -4.12
N LEU A 99 -13.44 4.30 -4.44
CA LEU A 99 -14.79 4.00 -4.93
C LEU A 99 -14.77 3.27 -6.28
N GLU A 100 -13.82 3.60 -7.17
CA GLU A 100 -13.69 2.97 -8.49
C GLU A 100 -13.45 1.46 -8.39
N HIS A 101 -12.72 1.04 -7.35
CA HIS A 101 -12.37 -0.37 -7.12
C HIS A 101 -13.28 -1.06 -6.11
N HIS A 102 -14.40 -0.43 -5.72
CA HIS A 102 -15.39 -1.04 -4.82
C HIS A 102 -15.98 -2.31 -5.42
N ASN A 103 -16.04 -3.39 -4.65
CA ASN A 103 -16.48 -4.73 -5.04
C ASN A 103 -15.63 -5.43 -6.12
N ASN A 104 -14.47 -4.91 -6.46
CA ASN A 104 -13.54 -5.65 -7.30
C ASN A 104 -13.00 -6.89 -6.56
N ILE A 105 -12.53 -7.85 -7.35
CA ILE A 105 -11.90 -9.06 -6.83
C ILE A 105 -10.40 -8.84 -6.79
N CYS A 106 -9.76 -9.17 -5.68
CA CYS A 106 -8.30 -9.09 -5.59
C CYS A 106 -7.66 -10.46 -5.39
N SER A 107 -6.34 -10.47 -5.59
CA SER A 107 -5.50 -11.66 -5.41
C SER A 107 -5.43 -12.10 -3.95
N SER A 108 -5.38 -13.42 -3.70
CA SER A 108 -4.99 -14.00 -2.41
C SER A 108 -3.58 -13.59 -1.94
N GLY A 109 -2.81 -12.92 -2.78
CA GLY A 109 -1.53 -12.31 -2.42
C GLY A 109 -1.68 -11.00 -1.64
N PHE A 110 -2.90 -10.57 -1.33
CA PHE A 110 -3.17 -9.46 -0.43
C PHE A 110 -3.72 -9.93 0.91
N THR A 111 -3.37 -9.24 1.99
CA THR A 111 -4.18 -9.17 3.21
C THR A 111 -5.04 -7.92 3.13
N VAL A 112 -6.34 -8.07 3.34
CA VAL A 112 -7.32 -6.99 3.27
C VAL A 112 -7.75 -6.61 4.67
N PHE A 113 -7.58 -5.35 5.06
CA PHE A 113 -8.08 -4.82 6.33
C PHE A 113 -9.34 -4.00 6.08
N GLU A 114 -10.38 -4.27 6.86
CA GLU A 114 -11.64 -3.51 6.78
C GLU A 114 -11.62 -2.27 7.68
N PRO A 115 -12.34 -1.19 7.32
CA PRO A 115 -12.43 0.01 8.15
C PRO A 115 -13.17 -0.24 9.46
N SER A 116 -12.83 0.54 10.49
CA SER A 116 -13.49 0.58 11.79
C SER A 116 -13.43 1.98 12.38
N LYS A 117 -14.32 2.27 13.34
CA LYS A 117 -14.26 3.49 14.15
C LYS A 117 -13.11 3.49 15.17
N ASP A 118 -12.53 2.32 15.46
CA ASP A 118 -11.55 2.12 16.52
C ASP A 118 -10.10 2.34 16.04
N TYR A 119 -9.88 2.55 14.73
CA TYR A 119 -8.58 2.80 14.14
C TYR A 119 -8.66 3.50 12.78
N HIS A 120 -7.54 4.02 12.31
CA HIS A 120 -7.41 4.72 11.04
C HIS A 120 -6.48 3.96 10.09
N LEU A 121 -7.01 3.29 9.06
CA LEU A 121 -6.23 2.47 8.13
C LEU A 121 -5.13 3.22 7.37
N PRO A 122 -5.30 4.50 6.96
CA PRO A 122 -4.19 5.27 6.39
C PRO A 122 -2.99 5.42 7.34
N PHE A 123 -3.21 5.47 8.67
CA PHE A 123 -2.15 5.48 9.66
C PHE A 123 -1.39 4.14 9.67
N LEU A 124 -2.10 3.01 9.67
CA LEU A 124 -1.49 1.69 9.54
C LEU A 124 -0.66 1.58 8.26
N MET A 125 -1.22 1.98 7.12
CA MET A 125 -0.51 1.96 5.83
C MET A 125 0.78 2.80 5.90
N GLN A 126 0.71 4.01 6.46
CA GLN A 126 1.87 4.88 6.59
C GLN A 126 2.94 4.29 7.52
N PHE A 127 2.53 3.67 8.63
CA PHE A 127 3.45 2.95 9.53
C PHE A 127 4.14 1.79 8.80
N LEU A 128 3.39 0.95 8.10
CA LEU A 128 3.97 -0.17 7.35
C LEU A 128 4.93 0.27 6.23
N LYS A 129 4.76 1.49 5.69
CA LYS A 129 5.67 2.10 4.70
C LYS A 129 6.90 2.75 5.32
N CYS A 130 6.94 3.05 6.62
CA CYS A 130 8.11 3.62 7.28
C CYS A 130 9.21 2.56 7.51
N THR A 131 10.42 3.01 7.83
CA THR A 131 11.58 2.12 8.05
C THR A 131 11.29 1.02 9.07
N HIS A 132 10.73 1.36 10.23
CA HIS A 132 10.43 0.41 11.32
C HIS A 132 9.35 -0.62 10.92
N GLY A 133 8.36 -0.20 10.15
CA GLY A 133 7.34 -1.10 9.60
C GLY A 133 7.95 -2.07 8.59
N VAL A 134 8.69 -1.55 7.62
CA VAL A 134 9.35 -2.35 6.57
C VAL A 134 10.30 -3.39 7.15
N GLU A 135 11.13 -3.02 8.13
CA GLU A 135 12.06 -3.96 8.74
C GLU A 135 11.34 -5.07 9.52
N GLN A 136 10.27 -4.76 10.25
CA GLN A 136 9.45 -5.80 10.88
C GLN A 136 8.82 -6.74 9.84
N LEU A 137 8.33 -6.20 8.71
CA LEU A 137 7.81 -7.03 7.62
C LEU A 137 8.88 -7.95 7.05
N LYS A 138 10.10 -7.44 6.82
CA LYS A 138 11.24 -8.23 6.32
C LYS A 138 11.61 -9.38 7.28
N ASN A 139 11.69 -9.10 8.58
CA ASN A 139 12.08 -10.08 9.58
C ASN A 139 11.06 -11.22 9.75
N LYS A 140 9.81 -11.00 9.32
CA LYS A 140 8.73 -11.98 9.39
C LYS A 140 8.43 -12.67 8.05
N MET A 141 9.18 -12.36 7.00
CA MET A 141 9.07 -13.07 5.72
C MET A 141 9.59 -14.50 5.83
N THR A 142 8.94 -15.38 5.10
CA THR A 142 9.35 -16.76 4.88
C THR A 142 9.43 -17.04 3.38
N GLY A 143 10.14 -18.11 3.01
CA GLY A 143 10.35 -18.50 1.61
C GLY A 143 11.63 -17.89 1.01
N GLY A 144 12.33 -18.68 0.20
CA GLY A 144 13.62 -18.29 -0.41
C GLY A 144 13.44 -17.39 -1.63
N LEU A 145 13.06 -17.95 -2.78
CA LEU A 145 13.01 -17.23 -4.06
C LEU A 145 11.87 -16.18 -4.14
N TYR A 146 10.75 -16.46 -3.48
CA TYR A 146 9.58 -15.57 -3.40
C TYR A 146 9.20 -15.29 -1.94
N PRO A 147 10.01 -14.48 -1.21
CA PRO A 147 9.75 -14.23 0.19
C PRO A 147 8.40 -13.53 0.37
N ALA A 148 7.61 -14.05 1.31
CA ALA A 148 6.28 -13.51 1.62
C ALA A 148 6.05 -13.49 3.14
N ILE A 149 5.21 -12.58 3.59
CA ILE A 149 4.73 -12.56 4.97
C ILE A 149 3.39 -13.26 5.04
N THR A 150 3.22 -14.13 6.03
CA THR A 150 1.94 -14.76 6.31
C THR A 150 0.99 -13.80 7.03
N GLU A 151 -0.30 -14.10 7.04
CA GLU A 151 -1.27 -13.33 7.85
C GLU A 151 -0.87 -13.34 9.34
N GLY A 152 -0.42 -14.48 9.85
CA GLY A 152 0.10 -14.61 11.21
C GLY A 152 1.28 -13.68 11.48
N GLY A 153 2.29 -13.71 10.62
CA GLY A 153 3.44 -12.81 10.72
C GLY A 153 3.07 -11.34 10.64
N LEU A 154 2.10 -10.99 9.77
CA LEU A 154 1.60 -9.61 9.68
C LEU A 154 0.88 -9.16 10.96
N LYS A 155 0.10 -10.06 11.57
CA LYS A 155 -0.58 -9.80 12.87
C LYS A 155 0.37 -9.54 14.02
N GLU A 156 1.57 -10.09 14.00
CA GLU A 156 2.60 -9.89 15.04
C GLU A 156 3.38 -8.58 14.90
N VAL A 157 3.24 -7.85 13.79
CA VAL A 157 3.89 -6.53 13.63
C VAL A 157 3.37 -5.59 14.71
N ARG A 158 4.28 -4.92 15.40
CA ARG A 158 4.01 -4.02 16.52
C ARG A 158 4.17 -2.56 16.09
N LEU A 159 3.25 -1.71 16.55
CA LEU A 159 3.26 -0.28 16.22
C LEU A 159 2.82 0.57 17.41
N PRO A 160 3.28 1.85 17.48
CA PRO A 160 2.66 2.84 18.35
C PRO A 160 1.19 3.02 17.97
N PHE A 161 0.31 2.96 18.95
CA PHE A 161 -1.13 3.02 18.72
C PHE A 161 -1.75 4.16 19.55
N PRO A 162 -1.70 5.41 19.06
CA PRO A 162 -2.40 6.53 19.64
C PRO A 162 -3.92 6.40 19.44
N GLU A 163 -4.70 7.19 20.15
CA GLU A 163 -6.14 7.31 19.92
C GLU A 163 -6.46 7.74 18.49
N VAL A 164 -7.63 7.34 17.98
CA VAL A 164 -8.03 7.50 16.56
C VAL A 164 -7.94 8.96 16.10
N ALA A 165 -8.40 9.90 16.93
CA ALA A 165 -8.29 11.33 16.60
C ALA A 165 -6.83 11.78 16.39
N THR A 166 -5.91 11.25 17.20
CA THR A 166 -4.48 11.52 17.05
C THR A 166 -3.90 10.83 15.78
N GLN A 167 -4.36 9.61 15.45
CA GLN A 167 -3.96 8.95 14.20
C GLN A 167 -4.39 9.79 12.99
N GLN A 168 -5.60 10.33 12.98
CA GLN A 168 -6.13 11.20 11.93
C GLN A 168 -5.31 12.49 11.82
N LEU A 169 -5.08 13.19 12.93
CA LEU A 169 -4.27 14.42 12.95
C LEU A 169 -2.84 14.21 12.44
N ILE A 170 -2.22 13.08 12.79
CA ILE A 170 -0.89 12.72 12.25
C ILE A 170 -0.97 12.56 10.73
N MET A 171 -2.01 11.89 10.23
CA MET A 171 -2.17 11.67 8.80
C MET A 171 -2.50 12.94 8.01
N GLU A 172 -3.27 13.87 8.58
CA GLU A 172 -3.50 15.20 8.01
C GLU A 172 -2.16 15.93 7.78
N LYS A 173 -1.32 16.02 8.82
CA LYS A 173 0.01 16.65 8.73
C LYS A 173 0.93 15.95 7.71
N VAL A 174 0.89 14.62 7.64
CA VAL A 174 1.66 13.85 6.66
C VAL A 174 1.16 14.15 5.23
N ASN A 175 -0.16 14.21 5.05
CA ASN A 175 -0.77 14.49 3.74
C ASN A 175 -0.53 15.92 3.26
N GLU A 176 -0.53 16.91 4.16
CA GLU A 176 -0.13 18.30 3.83
C GLU A 176 1.31 18.35 3.29
N LYS A 177 2.24 17.65 3.97
CA LYS A 177 3.64 17.56 3.50
C LYS A 177 3.75 16.84 2.16
N LYS A 178 2.97 15.76 1.94
CA LYS A 178 2.95 15.06 0.65
C LYS A 178 2.43 15.95 -0.47
N LYS A 179 1.37 16.74 -0.24
CA LYS A 179 0.84 17.70 -1.22
C LYS A 179 1.90 18.72 -1.61
N SER A 180 2.62 19.29 -0.64
CA SER A 180 3.72 20.23 -0.89
C SER A 180 4.83 19.60 -1.74
N ILE A 181 5.24 18.36 -1.45
CA ILE A 181 6.26 17.63 -2.22
C ILE A 181 5.79 17.41 -3.66
N ILE A 182 4.52 17.00 -3.85
CA ILE A 182 3.95 16.78 -5.20
C ILE A 182 3.95 18.08 -6.00
N ALA A 183 3.50 19.19 -5.39
CA ALA A 183 3.50 20.51 -6.05
C ALA A 183 4.92 20.93 -6.48
N SER A 184 5.91 20.79 -5.58
CA SER A 184 7.31 21.10 -5.90
C SER A 184 7.87 20.20 -7.01
N LYS A 185 7.45 18.94 -7.08
CA LYS A 185 7.88 18.03 -8.15
C LYS A 185 7.29 18.42 -9.50
N ILE A 186 6.00 18.77 -9.55
CA ILE A 186 5.35 19.24 -10.78
C ILE A 186 6.07 20.50 -11.31
N GLU A 187 6.40 21.44 -10.43
CA GLU A 187 7.14 22.65 -10.82
C GLU A 187 8.54 22.33 -11.34
N ALA A 188 9.28 21.45 -10.66
CA ALA A 188 10.60 21.01 -11.13
C ALA A 188 10.53 20.30 -12.49
N ASP A 189 9.55 19.41 -12.70
CA ASP A 189 9.34 18.72 -13.97
C ASP A 189 8.98 19.70 -15.11
N LYS A 190 8.24 20.78 -14.80
CA LYS A 190 7.94 21.84 -15.75
C LYS A 190 9.21 22.61 -16.15
N VAL A 191 9.98 23.08 -15.16
CA VAL A 191 11.25 23.80 -15.42
C VAL A 191 12.21 22.96 -16.26
N LEU A 192 12.28 21.64 -16.01
CA LEU A 192 13.12 20.73 -16.80
C LEU A 192 12.64 20.64 -18.27
N LYS A 193 11.32 20.57 -18.50
CA LYS A 193 10.76 20.56 -19.86
C LYS A 193 11.00 21.87 -20.59
N ASP A 194 10.83 23.01 -19.90
CA ASP A 194 11.07 24.32 -20.47
C ASP A 194 12.55 24.47 -20.88
N ALA A 195 13.49 24.01 -20.05
CA ALA A 195 14.92 24.03 -20.35
C ALA A 195 15.27 23.11 -21.55
N GLN A 196 14.61 21.94 -21.67
CA GLN A 196 14.78 21.05 -22.83
C GLN A 196 14.27 21.70 -24.12
N ALA A 197 13.10 22.33 -24.07
CA ALA A 197 12.52 23.04 -25.22
C ALA A 197 13.40 24.23 -25.66
N GLU A 198 13.95 24.98 -24.69
CA GLU A 198 14.90 26.08 -24.98
C GLU A 198 16.19 25.54 -25.63
N PHE A 199 16.73 24.44 -25.12
CA PHE A 199 17.89 23.77 -25.73
C PHE A 199 17.60 23.34 -27.18
N GLU A 200 16.47 22.68 -27.42
CA GLU A 200 16.06 22.25 -28.76
C GLU A 200 15.91 23.45 -29.70
N LYS A 201 15.30 24.54 -29.23
CA LYS A 201 15.17 25.77 -29.97
C LYS A 201 16.55 26.38 -30.38
N ILE A 202 17.48 26.48 -29.43
CA ILE A 202 18.83 26.99 -29.70
C ILE A 202 19.58 26.14 -30.73
N ILE A 203 19.41 24.80 -30.71
CA ILE A 203 20.16 23.90 -31.59
C ILE A 203 19.50 23.76 -32.97
N PHE A 204 18.18 23.81 -33.06
CA PHE A 204 17.44 23.47 -34.28
C PHE A 204 16.73 24.65 -34.96
N ASP A 205 16.65 25.86 -34.33
CA ASP A 205 16.03 27.06 -34.90
C ASP A 205 16.77 27.65 -36.11
N HIS A 206 17.79 26.96 -36.66
CA HIS A 206 18.49 27.39 -37.88
C HIS A 206 18.07 26.59 -39.14
N TYR A 207 16.95 25.87 -39.10
CA TYR A 207 16.44 25.09 -40.24
C TYR A 207 15.09 25.57 -40.80
N GLU A 208 14.68 26.84 -40.51
CA GLU A 208 13.58 27.48 -41.25
C GLU A 208 14.17 28.63 -42.07
N ASP A 209 14.76 28.33 -43.25
CA ASP A 209 14.92 29.18 -44.40
C ASP A 209 14.69 28.37 -45.68
#